data_ca3343dd23435bd6575627bf2ece9beb
#
_entry.id   ca3343dd23435bd6575627bf2ece9beb
#
_cell.length_a   1.000
_cell.length_b   1.000
_cell.length_c   1.000
_cell.angle_alpha   90.00
_cell.angle_beta   90.00
_cell.angle_gamma   90.00
#
_symmetry.space_group_name_H-M   'P 1'
#
loop_
_entity.id
_entity.type
_entity.pdbx_description
1 polymer ?
#
loop_
_entity_poly.entity_id
_entity_poly.type
_entity_poly.pdbx_seq_one_letter_code
_entity_poly.pdbx_strand_id
1 'polypeptide(L)'
;MAELKAGCYIKIKNMKSEPEYSGKVGKVILIDDANQIHGTWGGCALIPEVDEFEVLPDERIPLFEMCKKNRTGLRGMNHLVDYYVSSVGMSEKEAVDYAIGLFHNGTIQEIQFIGKDGKEI
;
A
#
# COMPACT_ATOMS: atom_id res chain seq x y z
N MET A 1 -2.17 -16.12 4.24
CA MET A 1 -0.90 -15.50 3.86
C MET A 1 -1.00 -14.87 2.49
N ALA A 2 -0.56 -13.64 2.34
CA ALA A 2 -0.69 -12.94 1.08
C ALA A 2 0.29 -13.50 0.03
N GLU A 3 -0.17 -13.60 -1.20
CA GLU A 3 0.59 -14.15 -2.30
C GLU A 3 0.86 -13.07 -3.35
N LEU A 4 2.08 -13.06 -3.88
CA LEU A 4 2.46 -12.13 -4.94
C LEU A 4 1.78 -12.53 -6.25
N LYS A 5 0.84 -11.70 -6.70
CA LYS A 5 0.09 -11.92 -7.94
C LYS A 5 -0.58 -10.63 -8.37
N ALA A 6 -1.06 -10.58 -9.61
CA ALA A 6 -1.87 -9.44 -10.06
C ALA A 6 -3.08 -9.29 -9.13
N GLY A 7 -3.33 -8.06 -8.69
CA GLY A 7 -4.41 -7.75 -7.75
C GLY A 7 -3.98 -7.61 -6.30
N CYS A 8 -2.81 -8.13 -5.91
CA CYS A 8 -2.32 -7.93 -4.55
C CYS A 8 -1.80 -6.51 -4.38
N TYR A 9 -1.68 -6.07 -3.12
CA TYR A 9 -1.05 -4.80 -2.80
C TYR A 9 0.32 -5.03 -2.18
N ILE A 10 1.26 -4.17 -2.49
CA ILE A 10 2.62 -4.24 -1.95
C ILE A 10 3.02 -2.89 -1.38
N LYS A 11 4.00 -2.93 -0.48
CA LYS A 11 4.71 -1.75 0.00
C LYS A 11 6.15 -1.84 -0.48
N ILE A 12 6.62 -0.81 -1.16
CA ILE A 12 8.01 -0.72 -1.62
C ILE A 12 8.87 -0.32 -0.43
N LYS A 13 9.86 -1.15 -0.10
CA LYS A 13 10.82 -0.85 0.97
C LYS A 13 12.02 -0.11 0.41
N ASN A 14 12.55 -0.58 -0.70
CA ASN A 14 13.68 0.06 -1.37
C ASN A 14 13.70 -0.33 -2.83
N MET A 15 13.60 0.65 -3.72
CA MET A 15 13.76 0.45 -5.14
C MET A 15 15.11 1.01 -5.54
N LYS A 16 16.05 0.13 -5.89
CA LYS A 16 17.46 0.46 -6.06
C LYS A 16 17.71 1.57 -7.08
N SER A 17 17.00 1.53 -8.21
CA SER A 17 17.14 2.56 -9.26
C SER A 17 16.32 3.82 -9.00
N GLU A 18 15.34 3.76 -8.11
CA GLU A 18 14.43 4.87 -7.82
C GLU A 18 14.17 4.93 -6.30
N PRO A 19 15.16 5.37 -5.51
CA PRO A 19 15.03 5.37 -4.03
C PRO A 19 13.86 6.19 -3.51
N GLU A 20 13.39 7.18 -4.25
CA GLU A 20 12.24 8.02 -3.86
C GLU A 20 10.92 7.24 -3.81
N TYR A 21 10.88 6.04 -4.38
CA TYR A 21 9.69 5.21 -4.31
C TYR A 21 9.55 4.48 -2.97
N SER A 22 10.55 4.56 -2.11
CA SER A 22 10.50 3.91 -0.78
C SER A 22 9.29 4.35 0.01
N GLY A 23 8.54 3.39 0.52
CA GLY A 23 7.33 3.63 1.30
C GLY A 23 6.05 3.67 0.49
N LYS A 24 6.12 3.71 -0.83
CA LYS A 24 4.90 3.70 -1.66
C LYS A 24 4.15 2.39 -1.50
N VAL A 25 2.83 2.49 -1.47
CA VAL A 25 1.92 1.34 -1.46
C VAL A 25 1.15 1.35 -2.76
N GLY A 26 1.06 0.22 -3.42
CA GLY A 26 0.34 0.13 -4.68
C GLY A 26 -0.16 -1.26 -5.00
N LYS A 27 -0.99 -1.34 -6.02
CA LYS A 27 -1.59 -2.58 -6.49
C LYS A 27 -0.76 -3.15 -7.65
N VAL A 28 -0.47 -4.44 -7.59
CA VAL A 28 0.19 -5.14 -8.68
C VAL A 28 -0.81 -5.34 -9.83
N ILE A 29 -0.43 -4.88 -11.02
CA ILE A 29 -1.27 -5.01 -12.21
C ILE A 29 -0.84 -6.20 -13.06
N LEU A 30 0.47 -6.39 -13.19
CA LEU A 30 1.03 -7.39 -14.09
C LEU A 30 2.42 -7.82 -13.63
N ILE A 31 2.70 -9.11 -13.75
CA ILE A 31 4.05 -9.64 -13.64
C ILE A 31 4.41 -10.13 -15.04
N ASP A 32 5.41 -9.52 -15.65
CA ASP A 32 5.76 -9.81 -17.04
C ASP A 32 6.65 -11.06 -17.20
N ASP A 33 6.95 -11.40 -18.45
CA ASP A 33 7.74 -12.60 -18.75
C ASP A 33 9.18 -12.53 -18.22
N ALA A 34 9.69 -11.32 -17.98
CA ALA A 34 11.00 -11.11 -17.37
C ALA A 34 10.93 -11.09 -15.84
N ASN A 35 9.78 -11.44 -15.26
CA ASN A 35 9.52 -11.46 -13.83
C ASN A 35 9.59 -10.08 -13.18
N GLN A 36 9.38 -9.02 -13.96
CA GLN A 36 9.30 -7.66 -13.46
C GLN A 36 7.85 -7.34 -13.07
N ILE A 37 7.69 -6.64 -11.96
CA ILE A 37 6.38 -6.37 -11.36
C ILE A 37 5.94 -4.95 -11.69
N HIS A 38 4.83 -4.83 -12.41
CA HIS A 38 4.23 -3.55 -12.78
C HIS A 38 3.01 -3.26 -11.91
N GLY A 39 2.86 -2.01 -11.50
CA GLY A 39 1.75 -1.65 -10.64
C GLY A 39 1.47 -0.16 -10.60
N THR A 40 0.63 0.24 -9.65
CA THR A 40 0.08 1.59 -9.57
C THR A 40 1.00 2.60 -8.88
N TRP A 41 2.18 2.18 -8.45
CA TRP A 41 3.12 3.08 -7.75
C TRP A 41 3.84 4.05 -8.67
N GLY A 42 3.84 3.81 -9.97
CA GLY A 42 4.50 4.69 -10.93
C GLY A 42 4.94 3.93 -12.15
N GLY A 43 5.75 4.58 -13.00
CA GLY A 43 6.17 4.02 -14.27
C GLY A 43 7.30 2.99 -14.20
N CYS A 44 7.90 2.78 -13.02
CA CYS A 44 9.04 1.87 -12.87
C CYS A 44 8.59 0.51 -12.35
N ALA A 45 8.98 -0.55 -13.04
CA ALA A 45 8.72 -1.91 -12.59
C ALA A 45 9.67 -2.29 -11.44
N LEU A 46 9.15 -3.10 -10.49
CA LEU A 46 9.99 -3.71 -9.46
C LEU A 46 10.73 -4.90 -10.03
N ILE A 47 11.99 -5.02 -9.69
CA ILE A 47 12.85 -6.13 -10.10
C ILE A 47 13.17 -6.94 -8.84
N PRO A 48 12.56 -8.14 -8.68
CA PRO A 48 12.67 -8.88 -7.41
C PRO A 48 14.10 -9.17 -6.95
N GLU A 49 15.04 -9.31 -7.88
CA GLU A 49 16.42 -9.63 -7.54
C GLU A 49 17.17 -8.47 -6.89
N VAL A 50 16.72 -7.22 -7.10
CA VAL A 50 17.46 -6.04 -6.62
C VAL A 50 16.63 -5.09 -5.78
N ASP A 51 15.30 -5.16 -5.87
CA ASP A 51 14.41 -4.26 -5.16
C ASP A 51 13.78 -4.97 -3.96
N GLU A 52 13.57 -4.23 -2.88
CA GLU A 52 12.94 -4.76 -1.67
C GLU A 52 11.50 -4.28 -1.57
N PHE A 53 10.60 -5.21 -1.33
CA PHE A 53 9.18 -4.91 -1.13
C PHE A 53 8.54 -6.00 -0.28
N GLU A 54 7.35 -5.72 0.25
CA GLU A 54 6.57 -6.74 0.95
C GLU A 54 5.17 -6.81 0.37
N VAL A 55 4.62 -8.02 0.32
CA VAL A 55 3.22 -8.24 -0.07
C VAL A 55 2.37 -8.00 1.17
N LEU A 56 1.41 -7.09 1.05
CA LEU A 56 0.55 -6.72 2.16
C LEU A 56 -0.57 -7.74 2.32
N PRO A 57 -1.09 -7.92 3.56
CA PRO A 57 -2.16 -8.88 3.80
C PRO A 57 -3.40 -8.61 2.95
N ASP A 58 -4.02 -9.69 2.46
CA ASP A 58 -5.24 -9.59 1.65
C ASP A 58 -6.38 -8.92 2.42
N GLU A 59 -6.37 -9.02 3.74
CA GLU A 59 -7.36 -8.36 4.60
C GLU A 59 -7.38 -6.85 4.44
N ARG A 60 -6.29 -6.26 3.97
CA ARG A 60 -6.18 -4.80 3.74
C ARG A 60 -6.73 -4.35 2.38
N ILE A 61 -7.05 -5.29 1.49
CA ILE A 61 -7.56 -4.94 0.15
C ILE A 61 -8.80 -4.05 0.20
N PRO A 62 -9.84 -4.36 1.00
CA PRO A 62 -11.01 -3.48 1.08
C PRO A 62 -10.67 -2.05 1.50
N LEU A 63 -9.71 -1.89 2.41
CA LEU A 63 -9.26 -0.58 2.83
C LEU A 63 -8.62 0.19 1.68
N PHE A 64 -7.71 -0.46 0.93
CA PHE A 64 -7.02 0.20 -0.17
C PHE A 64 -7.97 0.53 -1.33
N GLU A 65 -8.94 -0.34 -1.60
CA GLU A 65 -9.92 -0.05 -2.64
C GLU A 65 -10.79 1.15 -2.24
N MET A 66 -11.16 1.26 -0.96
CA MET A 66 -11.86 2.43 -0.45
C MET A 66 -11.01 3.70 -0.60
N CYS A 67 -9.73 3.63 -0.27
CA CYS A 67 -8.81 4.76 -0.39
C CYS A 67 -8.72 5.24 -1.84
N LYS A 68 -8.60 4.32 -2.79
CA LYS A 68 -8.53 4.68 -4.20
C LYS A 68 -9.81 5.35 -4.68
N LYS A 69 -10.95 4.83 -4.26
CA LYS A 69 -12.27 5.38 -4.61
C LYS A 69 -12.44 6.79 -4.06
N ASN A 70 -11.93 7.05 -2.87
CA ASN A 70 -12.09 8.33 -2.18
C ASN A 70 -10.85 9.24 -2.31
N ARG A 71 -9.86 8.83 -3.10
CA ARG A 71 -8.62 9.59 -3.33
C ARG A 71 -7.84 9.87 -2.04
N THR A 72 -7.87 8.93 -1.11
CA THR A 72 -7.10 8.99 0.13
C THR A 72 -5.79 8.24 -0.04
N GLY A 73 -4.72 8.72 0.57
CA GLY A 73 -3.40 8.11 0.42
C GLY A 73 -3.31 6.70 0.98
N LEU A 74 -2.88 5.76 0.15
CA LEU A 74 -2.72 4.36 0.56
C LEU A 74 -1.65 4.20 1.63
N ARG A 75 -0.55 4.93 1.51
CA ARG A 75 0.56 4.84 2.45
C ARG A 75 0.15 5.20 3.87
N GLY A 76 -0.61 6.28 4.02
CA GLY A 76 -1.07 6.73 5.32
C GLY A 76 -2.00 5.74 5.98
N MET A 77 -2.95 5.22 5.24
CA MET A 77 -3.90 4.23 5.77
C MET A 77 -3.22 2.90 6.07
N ASN A 78 -2.26 2.49 5.25
CA ASN A 78 -1.48 1.31 5.55
C ASN A 78 -0.69 1.48 6.85
N HIS A 79 -0.08 2.64 7.05
CA HIS A 79 0.66 2.94 8.28
C HIS A 79 -0.27 2.90 9.49
N LEU A 80 -1.47 3.43 9.38
CA LEU A 80 -2.46 3.41 10.46
C LEU A 80 -2.81 1.98 10.86
N VAL A 81 -3.06 1.11 9.88
CA VAL A 81 -3.36 -0.30 10.15
C VAL A 81 -2.16 -1.01 10.79
N ASP A 82 -0.95 -0.74 10.29
CA ASP A 82 0.28 -1.28 10.91
C ASP A 82 0.37 -0.91 12.40
N TYR A 83 0.04 0.32 12.73
CA TYR A 83 0.04 0.78 14.11
C TYR A 83 -0.94 -0.01 14.97
N TYR A 84 -2.17 -0.17 14.50
CA TYR A 84 -3.18 -0.90 15.26
C TYR A 84 -2.85 -2.37 15.42
N VAL A 85 -2.24 -2.99 14.41
CA VAL A 85 -1.84 -4.40 14.50
C VAL A 85 -0.64 -4.56 15.43
N SER A 86 0.42 -3.78 15.23
CA SER A 86 1.68 -4.00 15.94
C SER A 86 1.75 -3.33 17.30
N SER A 87 1.13 -2.19 17.49
CA SER A 87 1.23 -1.44 18.74
C SER A 87 0.01 -1.60 19.64
N VAL A 88 -1.18 -1.76 19.06
CA VAL A 88 -2.42 -1.92 19.83
C VAL A 88 -2.76 -3.39 20.03
N GLY A 89 -2.33 -4.27 19.13
CA GLY A 89 -2.57 -5.71 19.23
C GLY A 89 -3.84 -6.20 18.57
N MET A 90 -4.41 -5.43 17.66
CA MET A 90 -5.58 -5.86 16.89
C MET A 90 -5.18 -6.90 15.86
N SER A 91 -6.14 -7.77 15.49
CA SER A 91 -5.98 -8.63 14.32
C SER A 91 -6.01 -7.78 13.05
N GLU A 92 -5.54 -8.34 11.94
CA GLU A 92 -5.58 -7.63 10.65
C GLU A 92 -7.00 -7.17 10.30
N LYS A 93 -7.98 -8.08 10.43
CA LYS A 93 -9.36 -7.75 10.13
C LYS A 93 -9.92 -6.66 11.03
N GLU A 94 -9.65 -6.74 12.33
CA GLU A 94 -10.11 -5.73 13.29
C GLU A 94 -9.51 -4.36 12.97
N ALA A 95 -8.22 -4.31 12.69
CA ALA A 95 -7.54 -3.06 12.38
C ALA A 95 -8.08 -2.43 11.10
N VAL A 96 -8.30 -3.23 10.06
CA VAL A 96 -8.85 -2.78 8.80
C VAL A 96 -10.28 -2.24 8.99
N ASP A 97 -11.14 -2.98 9.67
CA ASP A 97 -12.52 -2.57 9.91
C ASP A 97 -12.57 -1.29 10.74
N TYR A 98 -11.69 -1.17 11.72
CA TYR A 98 -11.60 0.02 12.56
C TYR A 98 -11.15 1.25 11.75
N ALA A 99 -10.13 1.10 10.91
CA ALA A 99 -9.66 2.17 10.05
C ALA A 99 -10.74 2.64 9.06
N ILE A 100 -11.46 1.70 8.46
CA ILE A 100 -12.57 2.03 7.56
C ILE A 100 -13.66 2.80 8.32
N GLY A 101 -13.97 2.36 9.53
CA GLY A 101 -14.96 3.04 10.38
C GLY A 101 -14.56 4.47 10.73
N LEU A 102 -13.30 4.68 11.08
CA LEU A 102 -12.78 6.01 11.37
C LEU A 102 -12.88 6.95 10.16
N PHE A 103 -12.67 6.42 8.97
CA PHE A 103 -12.82 7.19 7.75
C PHE A 103 -14.28 7.59 7.53
N HIS A 104 -15.20 6.62 7.65
CA HIS A 104 -16.62 6.87 7.39
C HIS A 104 -17.29 7.77 8.42
N ASN A 105 -16.84 7.74 9.68
CA ASN A 105 -17.44 8.59 10.71
C ASN A 105 -16.83 10.00 10.77
N GLY A 106 -15.90 10.31 9.87
CA GLY A 106 -15.30 11.63 9.77
C GLY A 106 -14.14 11.90 10.73
N THR A 107 -13.74 10.94 11.53
CA THR A 107 -12.59 11.11 12.46
C THR A 107 -11.31 11.28 11.66
N ILE A 108 -11.16 10.53 10.56
CA ILE A 108 -10.08 10.70 9.61
C ILE A 108 -10.69 11.31 8.37
N GLN A 109 -10.47 12.59 8.16
CA GLN A 109 -11.03 13.28 7.01
C GLN A 109 -10.18 13.05 5.77
N GLU A 110 -8.87 13.15 5.92
CA GLU A 110 -7.97 13.03 4.79
C GLU A 110 -6.57 12.74 5.28
N ILE A 111 -6.01 11.64 4.82
CA ILE A 111 -4.61 11.30 5.06
C ILE A 111 -3.92 11.28 3.71
N GLN A 112 -3.05 12.26 3.50
CA GLN A 112 -2.31 12.36 2.25
C GLN A 112 -0.81 12.35 2.52
N PHE A 113 -0.10 11.57 1.75
CA PHE A 113 1.35 11.60 1.72
C PHE A 113 1.75 12.08 0.33
N ILE A 114 2.43 13.22 0.30
CA ILE A 114 2.82 13.85 -0.95
C ILE A 114 4.29 13.55 -1.20
N GLY A 115 4.60 13.01 -2.37
CA GLY A 115 5.96 12.74 -2.78
C GLY A 115 6.71 14.03 -3.16
N LYS A 116 8.00 13.88 -3.46
CA LYS A 116 8.85 15.02 -3.83
C LYS A 116 8.37 15.73 -5.11
N ASP A 117 7.67 15.01 -5.96
CA ASP A 117 7.10 15.53 -7.20
C ASP A 117 5.74 16.21 -7.01
N GLY A 118 5.27 16.30 -5.77
CA GLY A 118 3.98 16.89 -5.46
C GLY A 118 2.80 15.96 -5.66
N LYS A 119 3.04 14.70 -6.00
CA LYS A 119 1.98 13.72 -6.19
C LYS A 119 1.78 12.88 -4.96
N GLU A 120 0.54 12.46 -4.73
CA GLU A 120 0.19 11.56 -3.64
C GLU A 120 0.88 10.20 -3.84
N ILE A 121 1.40 9.68 -2.75
CA ILE A 121 2.09 8.39 -2.74
C ILE A 121 1.11 7.25 -2.50
#